data_be595829f4bbfc7453805a0c643ec5d6
#
_entry.id   be595829f4bbfc7453805a0c643ec5d6
#
_cell.length_a   1.000
_cell.length_b   1.000
_cell.length_c   1.000
_cell.angle_alpha   90.00
_cell.angle_beta   90.00
_cell.angle_gamma   90.00
#
_symmetry.space_group_name_H-M   'P 1'
#
loop_
_entity.id
_entity.type
_entity.pdbx_description
1 polymer ?
#
loop_
_entity_poly.entity_id
_entity_poly.type
_entity_poly.pdbx_seq_one_letter_code
_entity_poly.pdbx_strand_id
1 'polypeptide(L)'
;MNKLIKISILVATIFCTGCEKEEWFDSVYIKGLSLDNYPRVDGSTSTAPLNVIIACELLGMGYESFQDIYDDSFGMRPVLNKTTAKKFERRIKSSQTHQSFINLIDKNTNLILSARKMSPDEKQYADAAGVTLIETPIALDAFVFIVNSVNPIKTLTIKQVQDIYTGKITNWEEVGGDDAEINPYVRNSNSGSQELMELLVMKNLKIMEFPESRDNVIFNMQGAVDKVISDINSICYTVYYYKEHIVRDELTKYIAIEGIYPDKKNIGNNSYPLVAEVYAVIRSNLDESSMAYKVYEWLQTEAGKQVIRESGYLTE
;
A
#
# COMPACT_ATOMS: atom_id res chain seq x y z
N MET A 1 -4.07 50.87 -36.03
CA MET A 1 -4.85 51.36 -34.87
C MET A 1 -4.93 50.20 -33.87
N ASN A 2 -3.99 50.19 -32.92
CA ASN A 2 -3.92 49.15 -31.89
C ASN A 2 -4.81 49.52 -30.70
N LYS A 3 -5.85 48.71 -30.44
CA LYS A 3 -6.62 48.85 -29.20
C LYS A 3 -5.93 48.01 -28.09
N LEU A 4 -5.32 48.71 -27.17
CA LEU A 4 -4.85 48.16 -25.89
C LEU A 4 -6.06 47.86 -25.01
N ILE A 5 -6.25 46.57 -24.71
CA ILE A 5 -7.22 46.09 -23.72
C ILE A 5 -6.50 46.19 -22.36
N LYS A 6 -6.93 47.10 -21.51
CA LYS A 6 -6.55 47.18 -20.12
C LYS A 6 -7.29 46.09 -19.34
N ILE A 7 -6.58 45.06 -18.91
CA ILE A 7 -7.10 44.10 -17.95
C ILE A 7 -6.94 44.69 -16.56
N SER A 8 -8.02 45.13 -15.96
CA SER A 8 -8.08 45.53 -14.55
C SER A 8 -8.07 44.25 -13.70
N ILE A 9 -6.95 43.97 -13.03
CA ILE A 9 -6.85 42.95 -12.01
C ILE A 9 -7.56 43.49 -10.77
N LEU A 10 -8.77 43.00 -10.50
CA LEU A 10 -9.47 43.21 -9.24
C LEU A 10 -8.79 42.34 -8.16
N VAL A 11 -7.95 42.98 -7.36
CA VAL A 11 -7.42 42.31 -6.15
C VAL A 11 -8.55 42.27 -5.14
N ALA A 12 -9.24 41.15 -5.08
CA ALA A 12 -10.16 40.85 -3.99
C ALA A 12 -9.28 40.49 -2.76
N THR A 13 -9.12 41.40 -1.86
CA THR A 13 -8.62 41.13 -0.49
C THR A 13 -9.66 40.31 0.24
N ILE A 14 -9.51 39.00 0.16
CA ILE A 14 -10.25 38.06 1.04
C ILE A 14 -9.58 38.17 2.41
N PHE A 15 -10.22 38.85 3.36
CA PHE A 15 -9.93 38.66 4.77
C PHE A 15 -10.39 37.22 5.16
N CYS A 16 -9.51 36.26 4.96
CA CYS A 16 -9.64 34.95 5.60
C CYS A 16 -9.12 35.11 7.03
N THR A 17 -9.97 34.83 7.97
CA THR A 17 -9.66 34.66 9.38
C THR A 17 -8.48 33.72 9.54
N GLY A 18 -7.34 34.25 9.96
CA GLY A 18 -6.04 33.59 9.96
C GLY A 18 -5.82 32.51 11.03
N CYS A 19 -6.88 31.97 11.64
CA CYS A 19 -6.76 30.95 12.69
C CYS A 19 -6.63 29.53 12.17
N GLU A 20 -7.35 29.14 11.10
CA GLU A 20 -7.33 27.74 10.63
C GLU A 20 -6.05 27.38 9.87
N LYS A 21 -5.42 28.33 9.16
CA LYS A 21 -4.16 28.08 8.45
C LYS A 21 -2.96 27.97 9.38
N GLU A 22 -2.93 28.71 10.48
CA GLU A 22 -1.84 28.65 11.46
C GLU A 22 -1.91 27.34 12.26
N GLU A 23 -3.10 26.90 12.68
CA GLU A 23 -3.30 25.59 13.35
C GLU A 23 -2.89 24.41 12.45
N TRP A 24 -3.19 24.46 11.15
CA TRP A 24 -2.83 23.40 10.22
C TRP A 24 -1.31 23.32 10.01
N PHE A 25 -0.62 24.45 9.86
CA PHE A 25 0.84 24.48 9.74
C PHE A 25 1.54 24.02 11.02
N ASP A 26 1.08 24.40 12.18
CA ASP A 26 1.64 23.94 13.45
C ASP A 26 1.42 22.43 13.68
N SER A 27 0.32 21.85 13.18
CA SER A 27 0.00 20.44 13.34
C SER A 27 0.77 19.49 12.39
N VAL A 28 1.26 19.97 11.24
CA VAL A 28 2.13 19.21 10.32
C VAL A 28 3.59 19.23 10.76
N TYR A 29 3.98 20.15 11.67
CA TYR A 29 5.36 20.34 12.07
C TYR A 29 5.71 19.60 13.38
N ILE A 30 6.75 18.78 13.35
CA ILE A 30 7.35 18.19 14.56
C ILE A 30 8.59 19.03 14.93
N LYS A 31 8.51 19.74 16.07
CA LYS A 31 9.59 20.64 16.53
C LYS A 31 10.94 19.92 16.62
N GLY A 32 11.94 20.47 15.93
CA GLY A 32 13.31 19.96 15.92
C GLY A 32 13.53 18.77 14.98
N LEU A 33 12.52 18.32 14.22
CA LEU A 33 12.70 17.31 13.18
C LEU A 33 13.48 17.89 11.99
N SER A 34 14.40 17.11 11.49
CA SER A 34 15.22 17.41 10.31
C SER A 34 15.60 16.11 9.59
N LEU A 35 16.09 16.18 8.37
CA LEU A 35 16.54 14.99 7.65
C LEU A 35 17.68 14.25 8.38
N ASP A 36 18.51 14.95 9.14
CA ASP A 36 19.63 14.34 9.86
C ASP A 36 19.16 13.50 11.08
N ASN A 37 18.01 13.83 11.67
CA ASN A 37 17.43 13.07 12.79
C ASN A 37 16.09 12.40 12.46
N TYR A 38 15.63 12.46 11.19
CA TYR A 38 14.45 11.71 10.75
C TYR A 38 14.64 10.22 11.07
N PRO A 39 13.62 9.52 11.58
CA PRO A 39 13.75 8.10 11.89
C PRO A 39 14.14 7.28 10.65
N ARG A 40 14.79 6.16 10.85
CA ARG A 40 14.89 5.15 9.79
C ARG A 40 13.54 4.48 9.65
N VAL A 41 12.90 4.67 8.50
CA VAL A 41 11.59 4.12 8.17
C VAL A 41 11.73 3.09 7.06
N ASP A 42 11.02 1.98 7.18
CA ASP A 42 10.94 0.92 6.17
C ASP A 42 9.48 0.55 5.94
N GLY A 43 9.18 -0.39 5.07
CA GLY A 43 7.80 -0.82 4.89
C GLY A 43 7.55 -1.74 3.70
N SER A 44 6.27 -2.00 3.51
CA SER A 44 5.73 -2.78 2.39
C SER A 44 5.93 -2.06 1.06
N THR A 45 5.97 -2.80 -0.04
CA THR A 45 6.05 -2.21 -1.39
C THR A 45 4.91 -1.23 -1.67
N SER A 46 3.68 -1.57 -1.27
CA SER A 46 2.52 -0.71 -1.47
C SER A 46 2.57 0.58 -0.63
N THR A 47 3.27 0.58 0.52
CA THR A 47 3.40 1.76 1.38
C THR A 47 4.60 2.65 1.03
N ALA A 48 5.42 2.28 0.03
CA ALA A 48 6.59 3.05 -0.36
C ALA A 48 6.27 4.52 -0.74
N PRO A 49 5.24 4.83 -1.56
CA PRO A 49 4.86 6.20 -1.84
C PRO A 49 4.44 6.97 -0.59
N LEU A 50 3.68 6.33 0.31
CA LEU A 50 3.22 6.94 1.56
C LEU A 50 4.41 7.32 2.46
N ASN A 51 5.42 6.45 2.59
CA ASN A 51 6.64 6.74 3.34
C ASN A 51 7.36 7.99 2.84
N VAL A 52 7.44 8.16 1.51
CA VAL A 52 8.05 9.34 0.89
C VAL A 52 7.23 10.59 1.15
N ILE A 53 5.90 10.53 0.94
CA ILE A 53 4.99 11.67 1.14
C ILE A 53 5.06 12.15 2.59
N ILE A 54 4.90 11.26 3.57
CA ILE A 54 4.98 11.60 5.00
C ILE A 54 6.32 12.27 5.34
N ALA A 55 7.44 11.72 4.86
CA ALA A 55 8.75 12.29 5.13
C ALA A 55 8.91 13.68 4.51
N CYS A 56 8.43 13.87 3.29
CA CYS A 56 8.52 15.16 2.60
C CYS A 56 7.64 16.21 3.28
N GLU A 57 6.41 15.89 3.63
CA GLU A 57 5.50 16.80 4.35
C GLU A 57 6.10 17.24 5.70
N LEU A 58 6.53 16.28 6.53
CA LEU A 58 7.13 16.57 7.84
C LEU A 58 8.44 17.36 7.76
N LEU A 59 9.18 17.27 6.65
CA LEU A 59 10.45 17.94 6.43
C LEU A 59 10.32 19.23 5.60
N GLY A 60 9.11 19.59 5.16
CA GLY A 60 8.86 20.73 4.27
C GLY A 60 9.58 20.59 2.92
N MET A 61 9.68 19.38 2.39
CA MET A 61 10.34 19.07 1.12
C MET A 61 9.31 18.85 0.02
N GLY A 62 9.58 19.33 -1.19
CA GLY A 62 8.77 18.98 -2.36
C GLY A 62 8.94 17.51 -2.75
N TYR A 63 7.90 16.93 -3.31
CA TYR A 63 7.93 15.59 -3.91
C TYR A 63 7.17 15.57 -5.23
N GLU A 64 7.47 14.60 -6.06
CA GLU A 64 6.84 14.41 -7.37
C GLU A 64 6.57 12.93 -7.63
N SER A 65 5.53 12.64 -8.43
CA SER A 65 5.34 11.31 -8.97
C SER A 65 6.32 11.07 -10.12
N PHE A 66 6.80 9.85 -10.25
CA PHE A 66 7.59 9.42 -11.40
C PHE A 66 7.05 8.07 -11.90
N GLN A 67 7.27 7.79 -13.18
CA GLN A 67 7.03 6.49 -13.76
C GLN A 67 8.38 5.79 -13.94
N ASP A 68 8.49 4.56 -13.45
CA ASP A 68 9.70 3.76 -13.66
C ASP A 68 9.76 3.32 -15.14
N ILE A 69 10.92 3.47 -15.75
CA ILE A 69 11.13 3.17 -17.17
C ILE A 69 11.29 1.67 -17.46
N TYR A 70 11.44 0.84 -16.42
CA TYR A 70 11.66 -0.59 -16.58
C TYR A 70 10.39 -1.41 -16.41
N ASP A 71 9.47 -0.98 -15.54
CA ASP A 71 8.26 -1.74 -15.21
C ASP A 71 6.97 -0.90 -15.29
N ASP A 72 7.08 0.33 -15.82
CA ASP A 72 5.97 1.29 -15.97
C ASP A 72 5.21 1.60 -14.66
N SER A 73 5.73 1.18 -13.51
CA SER A 73 5.11 1.50 -12.22
C SER A 73 5.29 2.97 -11.84
N PHE A 74 4.33 3.49 -11.08
CA PHE A 74 4.39 4.84 -10.54
C PHE A 74 4.87 4.82 -9.08
N GLY A 75 5.80 5.72 -8.79
CA GLY A 75 6.31 5.93 -7.45
C GLY A 75 6.31 7.41 -7.08
N MET A 76 6.70 7.68 -5.84
CA MET A 76 6.93 9.04 -5.34
C MET A 76 8.41 9.21 -5.00
N ARG A 77 8.98 10.36 -5.35
CA ARG A 77 10.35 10.72 -4.97
C ARG A 77 10.44 12.16 -4.50
N PRO A 78 11.36 12.48 -3.57
CA PRO A 78 11.58 13.86 -3.15
C PRO A 78 12.28 14.65 -4.26
N VAL A 79 11.92 15.94 -4.37
CA VAL A 79 12.61 16.88 -5.27
C VAL A 79 13.84 17.42 -4.55
N LEU A 80 14.97 16.73 -4.69
CA LEU A 80 16.20 16.98 -3.95
C LEU A 80 17.43 17.00 -4.86
N ASN A 81 18.49 17.71 -4.43
CA ASN A 81 19.80 17.55 -5.04
C ASN A 81 20.40 16.16 -4.69
N LYS A 82 21.34 15.69 -5.50
CA LYS A 82 21.93 14.33 -5.40
C LYS A 82 22.49 14.00 -4.00
N THR A 83 23.06 14.96 -3.29
CA THR A 83 23.64 14.74 -1.96
C THR A 83 22.56 14.54 -0.91
N THR A 84 21.52 15.36 -0.93
CA THR A 84 20.39 15.28 -0.01
C THR A 84 19.56 14.05 -0.31
N ALA A 85 19.36 13.67 -1.58
CA ALA A 85 18.67 12.45 -1.98
C ALA A 85 19.32 11.19 -1.38
N LYS A 86 20.65 11.07 -1.42
CA LYS A 86 21.36 9.96 -0.77
C LYS A 86 21.16 9.90 0.76
N LYS A 87 21.01 11.05 1.43
CA LYS A 87 20.67 11.06 2.86
C LYS A 87 19.24 10.59 3.10
N PHE A 88 18.31 11.03 2.25
CA PHE A 88 16.91 10.64 2.29
C PHE A 88 16.75 9.12 2.13
N GLU A 89 17.36 8.53 1.11
CA GLU A 89 17.35 7.09 0.81
C GLU A 89 17.93 6.22 1.96
N ARG A 90 18.82 6.77 2.78
CA ARG A 90 19.32 6.08 3.98
C ARG A 90 18.32 6.06 5.12
N ARG A 91 17.34 6.99 5.11
CA ARG A 91 16.30 7.12 6.13
C ARG A 91 15.01 6.41 5.75
N ILE A 92 14.64 6.49 4.48
CA ILE A 92 13.37 5.96 3.98
C ILE A 92 13.67 4.83 2.98
N LYS A 93 13.15 3.64 3.29
CA LYS A 93 13.34 2.41 2.51
C LYS A 93 11.99 1.72 2.29
N SER A 94 11.99 0.75 1.39
CA SER A 94 10.92 -0.23 1.21
C SER A 94 11.55 -1.58 0.91
N SER A 95 11.68 -2.39 1.96
CA SER A 95 12.35 -3.71 1.89
C SER A 95 11.36 -4.86 1.73
N GLN A 96 10.10 -4.57 1.34
CA GLN A 96 8.95 -5.48 1.37
C GLN A 96 8.48 -5.80 2.79
N THR A 97 7.27 -6.38 2.91
CA THR A 97 6.59 -6.51 4.21
C THR A 97 7.39 -7.36 5.20
N HIS A 98 7.74 -8.58 4.82
CA HIS A 98 8.46 -9.49 5.71
C HIS A 98 9.81 -8.90 6.15
N GLN A 99 10.63 -8.46 5.20
CA GLN A 99 11.96 -7.91 5.52
C GLN A 99 11.88 -6.65 6.37
N SER A 100 10.83 -5.82 6.22
CA SER A 100 10.65 -4.63 7.07
C SER A 100 10.39 -4.98 8.53
N PHE A 101 9.62 -6.04 8.81
CA PHE A 101 9.44 -6.57 10.17
C PHE A 101 10.75 -7.09 10.74
N ILE A 102 11.52 -7.88 9.98
CA ILE A 102 12.85 -8.36 10.41
C ILE A 102 13.76 -7.17 10.72
N ASN A 103 13.81 -6.16 9.84
CA ASN A 103 14.60 -4.95 10.06
C ASN A 103 14.17 -4.18 11.33
N LEU A 104 12.88 -4.16 11.66
CA LEU A 104 12.38 -3.51 12.87
C LEU A 104 12.77 -4.30 14.14
N ILE A 105 12.64 -5.62 14.13
CA ILE A 105 13.02 -6.52 15.23
C ILE A 105 14.53 -6.42 15.48
N ASP A 106 15.35 -6.44 14.42
CA ASP A 106 16.82 -6.34 14.49
C ASP A 106 17.33 -4.91 14.77
N LYS A 107 16.45 -3.94 14.99
CA LYS A 107 16.79 -2.53 15.26
C LYS A 107 17.51 -1.83 14.08
N ASN A 108 17.43 -2.38 12.88
CA ASN A 108 17.93 -1.75 11.64
C ASN A 108 17.05 -0.58 11.19
N THR A 109 15.78 -0.56 11.60
CA THR A 109 14.83 0.54 11.40
C THR A 109 14.15 0.92 12.72
N ASN A 110 13.46 2.06 12.75
CA ASN A 110 12.80 2.58 13.95
C ASN A 110 11.28 2.45 13.89
N LEU A 111 10.72 2.59 12.70
CA LEU A 111 9.31 2.60 12.36
C LEU A 111 9.13 1.89 11.03
N ILE A 112 8.07 1.12 10.87
CA ILE A 112 7.67 0.59 9.55
C ILE A 112 6.21 0.95 9.24
N LEU A 113 5.92 1.12 7.95
CA LEU A 113 4.55 1.15 7.46
C LEU A 113 4.26 -0.18 6.76
N SER A 114 3.37 -0.97 7.33
CA SER A 114 3.08 -2.33 6.89
C SER A 114 1.66 -2.45 6.34
N ALA A 115 1.50 -3.16 5.23
CA ALA A 115 0.19 -3.46 4.63
C ALA A 115 -0.59 -4.57 5.38
N ARG A 116 -0.05 -5.12 6.47
CA ARG A 116 -0.66 -6.14 7.33
C ARG A 116 -0.01 -6.18 8.70
N LYS A 117 -0.60 -6.92 9.62
CA LYS A 117 0.05 -7.27 10.89
C LYS A 117 1.18 -8.30 10.70
N MET A 118 1.96 -8.53 11.75
CA MET A 118 2.96 -9.60 11.79
C MET A 118 2.34 -10.95 11.43
N SER A 119 3.06 -11.70 10.62
CA SER A 119 2.78 -13.10 10.38
C SER A 119 3.22 -13.98 11.56
N PRO A 120 2.79 -15.26 11.62
CA PRO A 120 3.17 -16.16 12.70
C PRO A 120 4.69 -16.38 12.82
N ASP A 121 5.43 -16.46 11.72
CA ASP A 121 6.88 -16.62 11.70
C ASP A 121 7.62 -15.36 12.16
N GLU A 122 7.14 -14.16 11.75
CA GLU A 122 7.65 -12.87 12.24
C GLU A 122 7.43 -12.72 13.74
N LYS A 123 6.26 -13.14 14.23
CA LYS A 123 5.96 -13.16 15.68
C LYS A 123 6.89 -14.10 16.43
N GLN A 124 7.10 -15.30 15.91
CA GLN A 124 8.05 -16.26 16.51
C GLN A 124 9.47 -15.67 16.52
N TYR A 125 9.88 -14.97 15.47
CA TYR A 125 11.19 -14.31 15.40
C TYR A 125 11.30 -13.19 16.43
N ALA A 126 10.26 -12.36 16.58
CA ALA A 126 10.22 -11.29 17.57
C ALA A 126 10.28 -11.84 19.01
N ASP A 127 9.51 -12.90 19.29
CA ASP A 127 9.51 -13.58 20.61
C ASP A 127 10.91 -14.15 20.95
N ALA A 128 11.58 -14.78 19.97
CA ALA A 128 12.93 -15.30 20.14
C ALA A 128 13.97 -14.19 20.37
N ALA A 129 13.76 -13.01 19.77
CA ALA A 129 14.60 -11.82 19.97
C ALA A 129 14.25 -11.03 21.26
N GLY A 130 13.21 -11.40 21.99
CA GLY A 130 12.71 -10.66 23.16
C GLY A 130 12.16 -9.28 22.80
N VAL A 131 11.61 -9.12 21.59
CA VAL A 131 11.07 -7.85 21.06
C VAL A 131 9.56 -7.91 20.97
N THR A 132 8.88 -6.93 21.55
CA THR A 132 7.44 -6.74 21.41
C THR A 132 7.20 -5.56 20.48
N LEU A 133 6.29 -5.72 19.50
CA LEU A 133 5.89 -4.67 18.58
C LEU A 133 4.51 -4.12 18.94
N ILE A 134 4.31 -2.82 18.65
CA ILE A 134 3.02 -2.14 18.69
C ILE A 134 2.62 -1.89 17.24
N GLU A 135 1.47 -2.42 16.85
CA GLU A 135 0.90 -2.34 15.50
C GLU A 135 -0.35 -1.48 15.55
N THR A 136 -0.25 -0.23 15.10
CA THR A 136 -1.35 0.74 15.13
C THR A 136 -1.90 0.96 13.73
N PRO A 137 -3.21 0.72 13.49
CA PRO A 137 -3.82 1.00 12.20
C PRO A 137 -3.82 2.51 11.93
N ILE A 138 -3.43 2.90 10.72
CA ILE A 138 -3.35 4.29 10.28
C ILE A 138 -4.11 4.57 8.99
N ALA A 139 -4.40 3.53 8.21
CA ALA A 139 -5.10 3.66 6.94
C ALA A 139 -5.85 2.38 6.59
N LEU A 140 -6.80 2.50 5.65
CA LEU A 140 -7.49 1.38 5.03
C LEU A 140 -6.99 1.17 3.60
N ASP A 141 -6.83 -0.09 3.24
CA ASP A 141 -6.60 -0.61 1.91
C ASP A 141 -7.56 -1.80 1.68
N ALA A 142 -7.48 -2.49 0.57
CA ALA A 142 -8.24 -3.71 0.34
C ALA A 142 -7.39 -4.75 -0.36
N PHE A 143 -7.59 -6.01 0.02
CA PHE A 143 -7.10 -7.16 -0.71
C PHE A 143 -8.04 -7.46 -1.87
N VAL A 144 -7.52 -7.42 -3.10
CA VAL A 144 -8.35 -7.47 -4.31
C VAL A 144 -7.89 -8.56 -5.26
N PHE A 145 -8.85 -9.15 -5.97
CA PHE A 145 -8.59 -10.08 -7.07
C PHE A 145 -8.66 -9.35 -8.40
N ILE A 146 -7.72 -9.66 -9.28
CA ILE A 146 -7.63 -9.11 -10.62
C ILE A 146 -7.66 -10.21 -11.68
N VAL A 147 -8.32 -9.92 -12.78
CA VAL A 147 -8.33 -10.70 -14.02
C VAL A 147 -8.06 -9.79 -15.20
N ASN A 148 -7.75 -10.37 -16.34
CA ASN A 148 -7.66 -9.61 -17.59
C ASN A 148 -8.98 -8.88 -17.88
N SER A 149 -8.91 -7.66 -18.43
CA SER A 149 -10.09 -6.83 -18.69
C SER A 149 -11.10 -7.47 -19.64
N VAL A 150 -10.66 -8.36 -20.54
CA VAL A 150 -11.54 -9.11 -21.48
C VAL A 150 -12.23 -10.31 -20.83
N ASN A 151 -11.79 -10.79 -19.66
CA ASN A 151 -12.46 -11.89 -18.96
C ASN A 151 -13.90 -11.50 -18.61
N PRO A 152 -14.94 -12.30 -18.91
CA PRO A 152 -16.35 -11.90 -18.71
C PRO A 152 -16.78 -11.90 -17.24
N ILE A 153 -16.02 -12.52 -16.33
CA ILE A 153 -16.35 -12.61 -14.91
C ILE A 153 -16.41 -11.21 -14.27
N LYS A 154 -17.44 -10.96 -13.48
CA LYS A 154 -17.64 -9.70 -12.75
C LYS A 154 -17.59 -9.87 -11.25
N THR A 155 -17.94 -11.03 -10.74
CA THR A 155 -18.03 -11.30 -9.31
C THR A 155 -17.72 -12.76 -9.00
N LEU A 156 -17.12 -13.00 -7.83
CA LEU A 156 -16.94 -14.32 -7.23
C LEU A 156 -17.34 -14.26 -5.76
N THR A 157 -17.80 -15.36 -5.22
CA THR A 157 -17.92 -15.53 -3.76
C THR A 157 -16.55 -15.90 -3.18
N ILE A 158 -16.33 -15.64 -1.89
CA ILE A 158 -15.11 -16.10 -1.18
C ILE A 158 -14.96 -17.63 -1.35
N LYS A 159 -16.08 -18.37 -1.29
CA LYS A 159 -16.05 -19.82 -1.49
C LYS A 159 -15.57 -20.23 -2.89
N GLN A 160 -16.02 -19.54 -3.94
CA GLN A 160 -15.56 -19.81 -5.31
C GLN A 160 -14.06 -19.50 -5.45
N VAL A 161 -13.58 -18.38 -4.87
CA VAL A 161 -12.15 -18.08 -4.85
C VAL A 161 -11.37 -19.20 -4.12
N GLN A 162 -11.83 -19.64 -2.96
CA GLN A 162 -11.23 -20.78 -2.24
C GLN A 162 -11.21 -22.04 -3.09
N ASP A 163 -12.29 -22.35 -3.80
CA ASP A 163 -12.39 -23.54 -4.63
C ASP A 163 -11.48 -23.46 -5.87
N ILE A 164 -11.29 -22.28 -6.44
CA ILE A 164 -10.29 -22.04 -7.51
C ILE A 164 -8.88 -22.33 -6.96
N TYR A 165 -8.50 -21.71 -5.85
CA TYR A 165 -7.15 -21.84 -5.32
C TYR A 165 -6.86 -23.18 -4.62
N THR A 166 -7.89 -23.99 -4.33
CA THR A 166 -7.75 -25.38 -3.90
C THR A 166 -7.83 -26.39 -5.05
N GLY A 167 -8.05 -25.94 -6.30
CA GLY A 167 -8.15 -26.79 -7.49
C GLY A 167 -9.46 -27.53 -7.64
N LYS A 168 -10.53 -27.15 -6.93
CA LYS A 168 -11.88 -27.75 -7.06
C LYS A 168 -12.65 -27.17 -8.22
N ILE A 169 -12.47 -25.88 -8.51
CA ILE A 169 -12.97 -25.19 -9.69
C ILE A 169 -11.77 -24.92 -10.58
N THR A 170 -11.80 -25.42 -11.80
CA THR A 170 -10.68 -25.36 -12.74
C THR A 170 -11.05 -24.73 -14.09
N ASN A 171 -12.33 -24.47 -14.32
CA ASN A 171 -12.85 -23.88 -15.55
C ASN A 171 -13.73 -22.67 -15.23
N TRP A 172 -13.55 -21.58 -15.99
CA TRP A 172 -14.33 -20.35 -15.81
C TRP A 172 -15.84 -20.56 -16.04
N GLU A 173 -16.25 -21.55 -16.85
CA GLU A 173 -17.67 -21.89 -17.05
C GLU A 173 -18.37 -22.27 -15.74
N GLU A 174 -17.66 -22.91 -14.81
CA GLU A 174 -18.20 -23.31 -13.51
C GLU A 174 -18.63 -22.13 -12.63
N VAL A 175 -18.14 -20.94 -12.96
CA VAL A 175 -18.46 -19.68 -12.24
C VAL A 175 -19.16 -18.65 -13.15
N GLY A 176 -19.63 -19.09 -14.34
CA GLY A 176 -20.40 -18.26 -15.27
C GLY A 176 -19.56 -17.47 -16.28
N GLY A 177 -18.32 -17.89 -16.50
CA GLY A 177 -17.44 -17.38 -17.55
C GLY A 177 -17.47 -18.23 -18.82
N ASP A 178 -16.44 -18.06 -19.65
CA ASP A 178 -16.25 -18.83 -20.88
C ASP A 178 -15.73 -20.25 -20.55
N ASP A 179 -15.91 -21.21 -21.47
CA ASP A 179 -15.30 -22.55 -21.38
C ASP A 179 -13.78 -22.44 -21.60
N ALA A 180 -13.06 -22.15 -20.51
CA ALA A 180 -11.63 -21.98 -20.50
C ALA A 180 -11.03 -22.36 -19.14
N GLU A 181 -9.86 -23.03 -19.16
CA GLU A 181 -9.13 -23.39 -17.94
C GLU A 181 -8.74 -22.13 -17.14
N ILE A 182 -8.93 -22.15 -15.82
CA ILE A 182 -8.50 -21.10 -14.93
C ILE A 182 -7.01 -21.28 -14.61
N ASN A 183 -6.21 -20.24 -14.76
CA ASN A 183 -4.82 -20.19 -14.36
C ASN A 183 -4.64 -19.32 -13.10
N PRO A 184 -4.73 -19.87 -11.89
CA PRO A 184 -4.51 -19.13 -10.67
C PRO A 184 -3.02 -18.91 -10.44
N TYR A 185 -2.64 -17.65 -10.15
CA TYR A 185 -1.29 -17.29 -9.74
C TYR A 185 -1.25 -16.97 -8.26
N VAL A 186 -0.14 -17.31 -7.61
CA VAL A 186 0.10 -17.06 -6.19
C VAL A 186 1.36 -16.21 -6.01
N ARG A 187 1.51 -15.62 -4.84
CA ARG A 187 2.71 -14.90 -4.47
C ARG A 187 3.64 -15.81 -3.65
N ASN A 188 4.92 -15.48 -3.64
CA ASN A 188 5.87 -16.18 -2.76
C ASN A 188 5.46 -16.04 -1.29
N SER A 189 5.78 -17.04 -0.48
CA SER A 189 5.32 -17.21 0.91
C SER A 189 5.55 -16.00 1.83
N ASN A 190 6.62 -15.25 1.62
CA ASN A 190 6.95 -14.09 2.47
C ASN A 190 6.41 -12.75 1.93
N SER A 191 5.53 -12.77 0.92
CA SER A 191 4.93 -11.53 0.43
C SER A 191 3.73 -11.11 1.28
N GLY A 192 3.58 -9.80 1.50
CA GLY A 192 2.41 -9.28 2.23
C GLY A 192 1.08 -9.68 1.61
N SER A 193 1.00 -9.77 0.27
CA SER A 193 -0.23 -10.20 -0.42
C SER A 193 -0.50 -11.70 -0.24
N GLN A 194 0.54 -12.55 -0.14
CA GLN A 194 0.34 -13.98 0.16
C GLN A 194 -0.23 -14.17 1.56
N GLU A 195 0.34 -13.48 2.55
CA GLU A 195 -0.14 -13.52 3.92
C GLU A 195 -1.59 -13.02 4.04
N LEU A 196 -1.95 -11.96 3.29
CA LEU A 196 -3.35 -11.50 3.23
C LEU A 196 -4.27 -12.55 2.58
N MET A 197 -3.82 -13.24 1.51
CA MET A 197 -4.54 -14.34 0.90
C MET A 197 -4.83 -15.46 1.90
N GLU A 198 -3.83 -15.86 2.66
CA GLU A 198 -3.95 -16.91 3.67
C GLU A 198 -4.85 -16.50 4.84
N LEU A 199 -4.69 -15.26 5.32
CA LEU A 199 -5.43 -14.74 6.47
C LEU A 199 -6.91 -14.47 6.13
N LEU A 200 -7.17 -13.72 5.06
CA LEU A 200 -8.51 -13.20 4.77
C LEU A 200 -9.37 -14.18 3.96
N VAL A 201 -8.74 -14.94 3.07
CA VAL A 201 -9.43 -15.80 2.11
C VAL A 201 -9.29 -17.27 2.45
N MET A 202 -8.08 -17.81 2.43
CA MET A 202 -7.85 -19.26 2.59
C MET A 202 -8.09 -19.72 4.02
N LYS A 203 -7.78 -18.91 5.00
CA LYS A 203 -7.89 -19.23 6.44
C LYS A 203 -7.09 -20.51 6.75
N ASN A 204 -7.73 -21.63 6.91
CA ASN A 204 -7.07 -22.92 7.18
C ASN A 204 -7.04 -23.86 5.94
N LEU A 205 -7.46 -23.38 4.77
CA LEU A 205 -7.43 -24.17 3.53
C LEU A 205 -6.03 -24.11 2.91
N LYS A 206 -5.54 -25.26 2.47
CA LYS A 206 -4.26 -25.36 1.75
C LYS A 206 -4.47 -25.01 0.28
N ILE A 207 -3.68 -24.07 -0.22
CA ILE A 207 -3.60 -23.77 -1.66
C ILE A 207 -3.06 -25.02 -2.37
N MET A 208 -3.58 -25.32 -3.56
CA MET A 208 -3.13 -26.45 -4.38
C MET A 208 -1.64 -26.34 -4.70
N GLU A 209 -1.00 -27.49 -4.91
CA GLU A 209 0.38 -27.53 -5.39
C GLU A 209 0.40 -27.28 -6.90
N PHE A 210 1.26 -26.39 -7.33
CA PHE A 210 1.45 -26.11 -8.76
C PHE A 210 2.55 -27.01 -9.32
N PRO A 211 2.39 -27.57 -10.54
CA PRO A 211 3.46 -28.29 -11.19
C PRO A 211 4.71 -27.43 -11.35
N GLU A 212 5.90 -28.00 -11.14
CA GLU A 212 7.19 -27.28 -11.32
C GLU A 212 7.35 -26.69 -12.74
N SER A 213 6.65 -27.27 -13.73
CA SER A 213 6.65 -26.78 -15.12
C SER A 213 5.82 -25.52 -15.33
N ARG A 214 5.00 -25.10 -14.36
CA ARG A 214 4.18 -23.88 -14.42
C ARG A 214 4.77 -22.82 -13.50
N ASP A 215 5.06 -21.65 -14.03
CA ASP A 215 5.55 -20.49 -13.31
C ASP A 215 4.37 -19.72 -12.65
N ASN A 216 3.68 -20.41 -11.71
CA ASN A 216 2.52 -19.85 -11.00
C ASN A 216 2.89 -19.06 -9.75
N VAL A 217 4.15 -19.06 -9.32
CA VAL A 217 4.61 -18.30 -8.15
C VAL A 217 5.27 -16.99 -8.58
N ILE A 218 4.75 -15.89 -8.11
CA ILE A 218 5.19 -14.53 -8.48
C ILE A 218 5.94 -13.91 -7.31
N PHE A 219 7.13 -13.36 -7.57
CA PHE A 219 8.04 -12.85 -6.54
C PHE A 219 7.92 -11.34 -6.25
N ASN A 220 7.29 -10.56 -7.15
CA ASN A 220 7.09 -9.12 -6.95
C ASN A 220 5.64 -8.71 -7.23
N MET A 221 5.24 -7.52 -6.82
CA MET A 221 3.85 -7.07 -6.97
C MET A 221 3.49 -6.76 -8.41
N GLN A 222 4.41 -6.18 -9.18
CA GLN A 222 4.20 -5.87 -10.59
C GLN A 222 3.98 -7.16 -11.40
N GLY A 223 4.74 -8.21 -11.15
CA GLY A 223 4.59 -9.49 -11.82
C GLY A 223 3.19 -10.11 -11.70
N ALA A 224 2.44 -9.79 -10.64
CA ALA A 224 1.05 -10.22 -10.52
C ALA A 224 0.16 -9.60 -11.59
N VAL A 225 0.37 -8.33 -11.90
CA VAL A 225 -0.35 -7.60 -12.94
C VAL A 225 0.12 -8.06 -14.33
N ASP A 226 1.43 -8.19 -14.53
CA ASP A 226 2.01 -8.61 -15.81
C ASP A 226 1.53 -10.00 -16.24
N LYS A 227 1.41 -10.93 -15.29
CA LYS A 227 0.85 -12.26 -15.56
C LYS A 227 -0.60 -12.19 -15.99
N VAL A 228 -1.41 -11.37 -15.32
CA VAL A 228 -2.83 -11.20 -15.68
C VAL A 228 -2.98 -10.51 -17.03
N ILE A 229 -2.11 -9.57 -17.38
CA ILE A 229 -2.10 -8.94 -18.71
C ILE A 229 -1.76 -9.96 -19.80
N SER A 230 -0.75 -10.81 -19.57
CA SER A 230 -0.25 -11.77 -20.56
C SER A 230 -1.08 -13.05 -20.67
N ASP A 231 -1.89 -13.38 -19.67
CA ASP A 231 -2.71 -14.58 -19.61
C ASP A 231 -4.17 -14.23 -19.33
N ILE A 232 -5.00 -14.22 -20.37
CA ILE A 232 -6.41 -13.81 -20.33
C ILE A 232 -7.28 -14.72 -19.43
N ASN A 233 -6.83 -15.95 -19.18
CA ASN A 233 -7.55 -16.93 -18.36
C ASN A 233 -7.05 -16.95 -16.90
N SER A 234 -6.15 -16.05 -16.56
CA SER A 234 -5.57 -15.99 -15.23
C SER A 234 -6.44 -15.27 -14.21
N ILE A 235 -6.21 -15.61 -12.95
CA ILE A 235 -6.63 -14.87 -11.77
C ILE A 235 -5.43 -14.70 -10.84
N CYS A 236 -5.25 -13.49 -10.34
CA CYS A 236 -4.25 -13.18 -9.34
C CYS A 236 -4.81 -12.18 -8.33
N TYR A 237 -4.01 -11.80 -7.35
CA TYR A 237 -4.39 -10.86 -6.30
C TYR A 237 -3.29 -9.84 -6.02
N THR A 238 -3.72 -8.68 -5.53
CA THR A 238 -2.87 -7.57 -5.13
C THR A 238 -3.59 -6.78 -4.02
N VAL A 239 -3.11 -5.57 -3.71
CA VAL A 239 -3.85 -4.63 -2.87
C VAL A 239 -4.35 -3.46 -3.72
N TYR A 240 -5.51 -2.90 -3.32
CA TYR A 240 -6.21 -1.86 -4.06
C TYR A 240 -5.33 -0.64 -4.32
N TYR A 241 -4.65 -0.13 -3.29
CA TYR A 241 -3.76 1.02 -3.44
C TYR A 241 -2.67 0.79 -4.50
N TYR A 242 -2.06 -0.39 -4.53
CA TYR A 242 -1.01 -0.71 -5.50
C TYR A 242 -1.53 -0.65 -6.94
N LYS A 243 -2.69 -1.25 -7.20
CA LYS A 243 -3.30 -1.27 -8.53
C LYS A 243 -3.76 0.14 -8.96
N GLU A 244 -4.38 0.91 -8.07
CA GLU A 244 -4.95 2.24 -8.38
C GLU A 244 -3.89 3.33 -8.51
N HIS A 245 -2.84 3.29 -7.70
CA HIS A 245 -1.93 4.42 -7.54
C HIS A 245 -0.51 4.15 -8.07
N ILE A 246 -0.10 2.87 -8.14
CA ILE A 246 1.25 2.50 -8.56
C ILE A 246 1.25 1.90 -9.97
N VAL A 247 0.37 0.94 -10.26
CA VAL A 247 0.33 0.31 -11.60
C VAL A 247 -0.48 1.11 -12.60
N ARG A 248 -1.73 1.47 -12.26
CA ARG A 248 -2.64 2.29 -13.08
C ARG A 248 -2.93 1.74 -14.48
N ASP A 249 -2.86 0.41 -14.67
CA ASP A 249 -3.16 -0.20 -15.96
C ASP A 249 -4.67 -0.33 -16.22
N GLU A 250 -5.06 -0.40 -17.50
CA GLU A 250 -6.43 -0.62 -17.96
C GLU A 250 -6.65 -2.02 -18.55
N LEU A 251 -5.59 -2.84 -18.62
CA LEU A 251 -5.63 -4.18 -19.19
C LEU A 251 -6.08 -5.23 -18.17
N THR A 252 -6.10 -4.86 -16.89
CA THR A 252 -6.66 -5.68 -15.82
C THR A 252 -7.83 -5.00 -15.15
N LYS A 253 -8.74 -5.80 -14.61
CA LYS A 253 -9.89 -5.31 -13.83
C LYS A 253 -10.05 -6.05 -12.53
N TYR A 254 -10.72 -5.41 -11.57
CA TYR A 254 -11.13 -6.06 -10.34
C TYR A 254 -12.31 -6.99 -10.55
N ILE A 255 -12.36 -8.04 -9.73
CA ILE A 255 -13.55 -8.86 -9.50
C ILE A 255 -14.22 -8.37 -8.22
N ALA A 256 -15.54 -8.20 -8.26
CA ALA A 256 -16.33 -7.99 -7.04
C ALA A 256 -16.29 -9.28 -6.19
N ILE A 257 -16.24 -9.13 -4.88
CA ILE A 257 -16.30 -10.25 -3.94
C ILE A 257 -17.63 -10.18 -3.18
N GLU A 258 -18.36 -11.30 -3.15
CA GLU A 258 -19.75 -11.37 -2.61
C GLU A 258 -20.67 -10.30 -3.26
N GLY A 259 -20.46 -10.00 -4.55
CA GLY A 259 -21.21 -8.99 -5.27
C GLY A 259 -20.82 -7.54 -4.96
N ILE A 260 -19.83 -7.29 -4.10
CA ILE A 260 -19.41 -5.94 -3.70
C ILE A 260 -18.10 -5.60 -4.42
N TYR A 261 -18.11 -4.50 -5.18
CA TYR A 261 -16.94 -4.03 -5.94
C TYR A 261 -15.95 -3.29 -5.03
N PRO A 262 -14.64 -3.51 -5.16
CA PRO A 262 -13.62 -2.80 -4.41
C PRO A 262 -13.45 -1.38 -4.96
N ASP A 263 -14.16 -0.42 -4.40
CA ASP A 263 -14.00 1.00 -4.66
C ASP A 263 -13.80 1.79 -3.37
N LYS A 264 -13.42 3.05 -3.47
CA LYS A 264 -13.16 3.91 -2.33
C LYS A 264 -14.32 3.96 -1.34
N LYS A 265 -15.57 3.94 -1.84
CA LYS A 265 -16.77 3.98 -0.99
C LYS A 265 -16.93 2.69 -0.21
N ASN A 266 -16.85 1.55 -0.90
CA ASN A 266 -17.08 0.24 -0.30
C ASN A 266 -15.93 -0.19 0.63
N ILE A 267 -14.70 0.26 0.34
CA ILE A 267 -13.55 0.07 1.22
C ILE A 267 -13.66 0.98 2.45
N GLY A 268 -13.93 2.29 2.24
CA GLY A 268 -13.96 3.27 3.32
C GLY A 268 -15.11 3.08 4.32
N ASN A 269 -16.22 2.47 3.92
CA ASN A 269 -17.33 2.13 4.81
C ASN A 269 -17.32 0.66 5.29
N ASN A 270 -16.22 -0.08 5.05
CA ASN A 270 -16.05 -1.48 5.42
C ASN A 270 -17.12 -2.43 4.84
N SER A 271 -17.82 -2.07 3.75
CA SER A 271 -18.77 -2.98 3.10
C SER A 271 -18.09 -3.99 2.19
N TYR A 272 -16.91 -3.67 1.62
CA TYR A 272 -16.10 -4.65 0.89
C TYR A 272 -15.54 -5.71 1.85
N PRO A 273 -15.73 -7.02 1.56
CA PRO A 273 -15.45 -8.07 2.56
C PRO A 273 -13.97 -8.33 2.84
N LEU A 274 -13.07 -7.85 2.00
CA LEU A 274 -11.62 -8.06 2.12
C LEU A 274 -10.87 -6.73 2.35
N VAL A 275 -11.44 -5.86 3.19
CA VAL A 275 -10.72 -4.66 3.65
C VAL A 275 -9.51 -5.10 4.45
N ALA A 276 -8.39 -4.42 4.24
CA ALA A 276 -7.13 -4.60 4.94
C ALA A 276 -6.69 -3.26 5.53
N GLU A 277 -5.99 -3.31 6.65
CA GLU A 277 -5.46 -2.11 7.30
C GLU A 277 -3.98 -1.94 6.99
N VAL A 278 -3.55 -0.70 6.93
CA VAL A 278 -2.14 -0.30 6.92
C VAL A 278 -1.74 0.11 8.32
N TYR A 279 -0.62 -0.39 8.78
CA TYR A 279 -0.15 -0.21 10.16
C TYR A 279 1.13 0.61 10.23
N ALA A 280 1.18 1.52 11.18
CA ALA A 280 2.44 2.05 11.71
C ALA A 280 2.91 1.13 12.84
N VAL A 281 4.12 0.59 12.72
CA VAL A 281 4.63 -0.40 13.67
C VAL A 281 5.94 0.07 14.28
N ILE A 282 6.03 0.02 15.59
CA ILE A 282 7.22 0.36 16.39
C ILE A 282 7.52 -0.75 17.41
N ARG A 283 8.73 -0.76 17.95
CA ARG A 283 9.03 -1.57 19.13
C ARG A 283 8.39 -0.95 20.38
N SER A 284 7.84 -1.75 21.25
CA SER A 284 7.15 -1.29 22.48
C SER A 284 8.07 -0.54 23.47
N ASN A 285 9.37 -0.76 23.37
CA ASN A 285 10.39 -0.08 24.19
C ASN A 285 11.05 1.10 23.46
N LEU A 286 10.43 1.63 22.40
CA LEU A 286 10.94 2.82 21.72
C LEU A 286 10.84 4.02 22.67
N ASP A 287 11.94 4.78 22.79
CA ASP A 287 12.00 5.97 23.62
C ASP A 287 10.98 7.02 23.14
N GLU A 288 10.04 7.39 24.00
CA GLU A 288 8.97 8.36 23.72
C GLU A 288 9.52 9.76 23.42
N SER A 289 10.71 10.10 23.90
CA SER A 289 11.36 11.37 23.57
C SER A 289 12.00 11.40 22.18
N SER A 290 12.15 10.23 21.54
CA SER A 290 12.77 10.09 20.21
C SER A 290 11.94 10.69 19.08
N MET A 291 12.61 11.13 18.01
CA MET A 291 11.90 11.57 16.80
C MET A 291 11.11 10.45 16.14
N ALA A 292 11.52 9.20 16.30
CA ALA A 292 10.78 8.04 15.79
C ALA A 292 9.41 7.90 16.47
N TYR A 293 9.36 8.04 17.79
CA TYR A 293 8.11 7.99 18.54
C TYR A 293 7.21 9.17 18.20
N LYS A 294 7.76 10.38 18.07
CA LYS A 294 7.01 11.59 17.68
C LYS A 294 6.40 11.48 16.27
N VAL A 295 7.13 10.89 15.31
CA VAL A 295 6.57 10.62 13.97
C VAL A 295 5.46 9.57 14.06
N TYR A 296 5.64 8.51 14.84
CA TYR A 296 4.62 7.49 15.07
C TYR A 296 3.34 8.08 15.70
N GLU A 297 3.45 8.95 16.72
CA GLU A 297 2.30 9.64 17.30
C GLU A 297 1.62 10.60 16.31
N TRP A 298 2.43 11.34 15.54
CA TRP A 298 1.92 12.27 14.54
C TRP A 298 1.05 11.57 13.49
N LEU A 299 1.40 10.36 13.07
CA LEU A 299 0.58 9.57 12.12
C LEU A 299 -0.86 9.30 12.61
N GLN A 300 -1.11 9.41 13.91
CA GLN A 300 -2.41 9.17 14.53
C GLN A 300 -3.21 10.46 14.72
N THR A 301 -2.60 11.62 14.49
CA THR A 301 -3.26 12.94 14.56
C THR A 301 -4.10 13.22 13.31
N GLU A 302 -5.00 14.20 13.37
CA GLU A 302 -5.76 14.63 12.18
C GLU A 302 -4.85 15.14 11.06
N ALA A 303 -3.74 15.82 11.39
CA ALA A 303 -2.76 16.23 10.38
C ALA A 303 -2.11 15.02 9.68
N GLY A 304 -1.71 14.00 10.43
CA GLY A 304 -1.18 12.77 9.87
C GLY A 304 -2.22 12.03 9.02
N LYS A 305 -3.45 11.90 9.51
CA LYS A 305 -4.56 11.32 8.75
C LYS A 305 -4.85 12.09 7.46
N GLN A 306 -4.76 13.42 7.49
CA GLN A 306 -4.96 14.25 6.29
C GLN A 306 -3.89 13.95 5.23
N VAL A 307 -2.62 13.90 5.60
CA VAL A 307 -1.52 13.53 4.69
C VAL A 307 -1.71 12.11 4.13
N ILE A 308 -2.17 11.17 4.96
CA ILE A 308 -2.49 9.81 4.52
C ILE A 308 -3.61 9.82 3.47
N ARG A 309 -4.69 10.58 3.69
CA ARG A 309 -5.79 10.72 2.72
C ARG A 309 -5.31 11.34 1.39
N GLU A 310 -4.48 12.37 1.47
CA GLU A 310 -3.91 13.06 0.30
C GLU A 310 -2.97 12.15 -0.51
N SER A 311 -2.33 11.18 0.14
CA SER A 311 -1.54 10.15 -0.55
C SER A 311 -2.37 9.16 -1.37
N GLY A 312 -3.71 9.14 -1.19
CA GLY A 312 -4.64 8.24 -1.86
C GLY A 312 -5.13 7.06 -1.02
N TYR A 313 -4.56 6.83 0.16
CA TYR A 313 -5.10 5.87 1.13
C TYR A 313 -6.40 6.39 1.76
N LEU A 314 -7.20 5.47 2.29
CA LEU A 314 -8.40 5.80 3.05
C LEU A 314 -8.08 5.80 4.55
N THR A 315 -8.78 6.60 5.33
CA THR A 315 -8.70 6.61 6.81
C THR A 315 -10.08 6.48 7.40
N GLU A 316 -10.17 5.93 8.60
CA GLU A 316 -11.38 5.98 9.42
C GLU A 316 -11.72 7.40 9.87
#